data_9d7cc0b64960d7ed3a62790aaf105fbb
#
_entry.id   9d7cc0b64960d7ed3a62790aaf105fbb
#
_cell.length_a   1.000
_cell.length_b   1.000
_cell.length_c   1.000
_cell.angle_alpha   90.00
_cell.angle_beta   90.00
_cell.angle_gamma   90.00
#
_symmetry.space_group_name_H-M   'P 1'
#
loop_
_entity.id
_entity.type
_entity.pdbx_description
1 polymer ?
#
loop_
_entity_poly.entity_id
_entity_poly.type
_entity_poly.pdbx_seq_one_letter_code
_entity_poly.pdbx_strand_id
1 'polypeptide(L)'
;MELILRAAPVCRLGMSHNGEPYVVPVCFGYEDGCIYIHSACEGEKISVLSENPHVCVEFDLTAGPIPEESPCAWEMRYKSVICFGAAVFLTNNDEKKKALECILDHYGADPYPFLEASLAKVCVIRINIDRITGKKCG
;
A
#
# COMPACT_ATOMS: atom_id res chain seq x y z
N MET A 1 6.06 -9.97 10.15
CA MET A 1 5.17 -9.19 9.27
C MET A 1 5.84 -7.96 8.69
N GLU A 2 6.59 -7.23 9.49
CA GLU A 2 7.29 -6.01 9.03
C GLU A 2 8.29 -6.27 7.89
N LEU A 3 8.97 -7.41 7.91
CA LEU A 3 9.88 -7.80 6.83
C LEU A 3 9.17 -7.90 5.47
N ILE A 4 7.93 -8.37 5.47
CA ILE A 4 7.13 -8.49 4.24
C ILE A 4 6.75 -7.11 3.74
N LEU A 5 6.34 -6.22 4.64
CA LEU A 5 6.02 -4.84 4.30
C LEU A 5 7.21 -4.12 3.66
N ARG A 6 8.42 -4.39 4.16
CA ARG A 6 9.63 -3.76 3.65
C ARG A 6 10.15 -4.38 2.35
N ALA A 7 9.80 -5.64 2.08
CA ALA A 7 10.31 -6.37 0.91
C ALA A 7 9.35 -6.39 -0.28
N ALA A 8 8.05 -6.20 -0.04
CA ALA A 8 7.06 -6.28 -1.11
C ALA A 8 7.25 -5.17 -2.16
N PRO A 9 7.24 -5.50 -3.46
CA PRO A 9 7.46 -4.50 -4.51
C PRO A 9 6.27 -3.58 -4.73
N VAL A 10 5.07 -4.04 -4.45
CA VAL A 10 3.85 -3.25 -4.51
C VAL A 10 2.90 -3.73 -3.42
N CYS A 11 1.90 -2.94 -3.10
CA CYS A 11 0.77 -3.39 -2.30
C CYS A 11 -0.51 -3.29 -3.11
N ARG A 12 -1.54 -4.00 -2.68
CA ARG A 12 -2.87 -3.91 -3.29
C ARG A 12 -3.77 -3.18 -2.31
N LEU A 13 -4.21 -2.02 -2.74
CA LEU A 13 -5.09 -1.16 -1.95
C LEU A 13 -6.53 -1.53 -2.23
N GLY A 14 -7.18 -2.14 -1.24
CA GLY A 14 -8.59 -2.52 -1.29
C GLY A 14 -9.47 -1.45 -0.68
N MET A 15 -10.47 -1.01 -1.42
CA MET A 15 -11.39 0.06 -1.08
C MET A 15 -12.82 -0.38 -1.34
N SER A 16 -13.78 0.35 -0.79
CA SER A 16 -15.20 0.12 -1.10
C SER A 16 -15.99 1.42 -0.99
N HIS A 17 -17.05 1.50 -1.79
CA HIS A 17 -17.98 2.60 -1.76
C HIS A 17 -19.36 2.08 -2.14
N ASN A 18 -20.34 2.33 -1.28
CA ASN A 18 -21.72 1.85 -1.46
C ASN A 18 -21.79 0.35 -1.74
N GLY A 19 -20.95 -0.44 -1.03
CA GLY A 19 -20.91 -1.88 -1.19
C GLY A 19 -20.15 -2.39 -2.41
N GLU A 20 -19.65 -1.51 -3.27
CA GLU A 20 -18.84 -1.88 -4.43
C GLU A 20 -17.35 -1.90 -4.07
N PRO A 21 -16.68 -3.06 -4.17
CA PRO A 21 -15.25 -3.15 -3.90
C PRO A 21 -14.42 -2.67 -5.09
N TYR A 22 -13.25 -2.14 -4.79
CA TYR A 22 -12.30 -1.65 -5.80
C TYR A 22 -10.88 -1.92 -5.30
N VAL A 23 -10.04 -2.55 -6.12
CA VAL A 23 -8.67 -2.92 -5.74
C VAL A 23 -7.70 -2.47 -6.81
N VAL A 24 -6.61 -1.81 -6.40
CA VAL A 24 -5.56 -1.38 -7.31
C VAL A 24 -4.18 -1.68 -6.73
N PRO A 25 -3.19 -2.06 -7.57
CA PRO A 25 -1.79 -2.12 -7.12
C PRO A 25 -1.21 -0.71 -7.07
N VAL A 26 -0.41 -0.43 -6.05
CA VAL A 26 0.24 0.87 -5.89
C VAL A 26 1.65 0.70 -5.34
N CYS A 27 2.52 1.65 -5.66
CA CYS A 27 3.80 1.81 -4.99
C CYS A 27 3.54 2.42 -3.61
N PHE A 28 4.40 2.10 -2.65
CA PHE A 28 4.18 2.52 -1.28
C PHE A 28 5.48 2.71 -0.51
N GLY A 29 5.38 3.33 0.65
CA GLY A 29 6.39 3.31 1.69
C GLY A 29 5.73 2.91 3.01
N TYR A 30 6.51 2.32 3.90
CA TYR A 30 6.04 1.93 5.23
C TYR A 30 6.97 2.45 6.30
N GLU A 31 6.44 3.08 7.32
CA GLU A 31 7.18 3.54 8.49
C GLU A 31 6.25 3.74 9.68
N ASP A 32 6.66 3.23 10.84
CA ASP A 32 5.98 3.46 12.13
C ASP A 32 4.46 3.22 12.11
N GLY A 33 4.03 2.08 11.56
CA GLY A 33 2.62 1.72 11.53
C GLY A 33 1.79 2.48 10.50
N CYS A 34 2.45 3.19 9.57
CA CYS A 34 1.78 3.95 8.53
C CYS A 34 2.25 3.50 7.14
N ILE A 35 1.31 3.43 6.21
CA ILE A 35 1.58 3.18 4.81
C ILE A 35 1.37 4.50 4.07
N TYR A 36 2.33 4.85 3.21
CA TYR A 36 2.27 6.07 2.41
C TYR A 36 2.15 5.72 0.95
N ILE A 37 1.20 6.35 0.27
CA ILE A 37 1.03 6.23 -1.18
C ILE A 37 0.86 7.61 -1.79
N HIS A 38 1.17 7.73 -3.08
CA HIS A 38 0.92 8.96 -3.84
C HIS A 38 0.11 8.66 -5.08
N SER A 39 -0.56 9.67 -5.58
CA SER A 39 -1.49 9.54 -6.70
C SER A 39 -1.67 10.90 -7.36
N ALA A 40 -2.22 10.88 -8.58
CA ALA A 40 -2.81 12.09 -9.15
C ALA A 40 -3.94 12.57 -8.22
N CYS A 41 -4.26 13.85 -8.29
CA CYS A 41 -5.29 14.44 -7.42
C CYS A 41 -6.72 14.12 -7.86
N GLU A 42 -6.88 13.41 -8.97
CA GLU A 42 -8.18 13.01 -9.52
C GLU A 42 -8.14 11.52 -9.88
N GLY A 43 -9.30 10.91 -10.00
CA GLY A 43 -9.45 9.51 -10.43
C GLY A 43 -10.32 8.71 -9.48
N GLU A 44 -10.57 7.46 -9.85
CA GLU A 44 -11.45 6.53 -9.12
C GLU A 44 -10.99 6.33 -7.68
N LYS A 45 -9.70 6.09 -7.47
CA LYS A 45 -9.13 5.90 -6.15
C LYS A 45 -9.42 7.08 -5.21
N ILE A 46 -9.22 8.29 -5.71
CA ILE A 46 -9.46 9.51 -4.93
C ILE A 46 -10.93 9.67 -4.61
N SER A 47 -11.81 9.44 -5.59
CA SER A 47 -13.25 9.52 -5.40
C SER A 47 -13.74 8.55 -4.34
N VAL A 48 -13.29 7.29 -4.41
CA VAL A 48 -13.68 6.25 -3.46
C VAL A 48 -13.19 6.58 -2.05
N LEU A 49 -11.91 6.94 -1.90
CA LEU A 49 -11.33 7.24 -0.59
C LEU A 49 -11.92 8.50 0.05
N SER A 50 -12.35 9.46 -0.76
CA SER A 50 -13.01 10.68 -0.25
C SER A 50 -14.36 10.38 0.40
N GLU A 51 -15.06 9.36 -0.09
CA GLU A 51 -16.36 8.95 0.44
C GLU A 51 -16.23 7.91 1.55
N ASN A 52 -15.24 7.02 1.45
CA ASN A 52 -14.98 5.99 2.45
C ASN A 52 -13.48 5.81 2.67
N PRO A 53 -12.95 6.29 3.80
CA PRO A 53 -11.51 6.18 4.08
C PRO A 53 -11.07 4.79 4.56
N HIS A 54 -12.00 3.90 4.91
CA HIS A 54 -11.65 2.57 5.41
C HIS A 54 -11.10 1.71 4.30
N VAL A 55 -9.90 1.13 4.52
CA VAL A 55 -9.18 0.37 3.51
C VAL A 55 -8.64 -0.93 4.08
N CYS A 56 -8.37 -1.85 3.16
CA CYS A 56 -7.64 -3.08 3.40
C CYS A 56 -6.46 -3.09 2.44
N VAL A 57 -5.25 -3.29 2.95
CA VAL A 57 -4.05 -3.28 2.12
C VAL A 57 -3.34 -4.62 2.23
N GLU A 58 -3.10 -5.26 1.10
CA GLU A 58 -2.47 -6.56 1.03
C GLU A 58 -1.06 -6.44 0.48
N PHE A 59 -0.13 -7.18 1.10
CA PHE A 59 1.28 -7.29 0.70
C PHE A 59 1.62 -8.77 0.61
N ASP A 60 2.34 -9.17 -0.43
CA ASP A 60 2.76 -10.57 -0.51
C ASP A 60 4.12 -10.74 -1.17
N LEU A 61 4.74 -11.88 -0.84
CA LEU A 61 5.93 -12.39 -1.48
C LEU A 61 5.65 -13.82 -1.87
N THR A 62 5.75 -14.13 -3.14
CA THR A 62 5.53 -15.49 -3.66
C THR A 62 6.87 -16.12 -4.03
N ALA A 63 6.95 -17.47 -3.88
CA ALA A 63 8.18 -18.21 -4.15
C ALA A 63 7.95 -19.44 -5.05
N GLY A 64 6.83 -19.47 -5.76
CA GLY A 64 6.52 -20.51 -6.73
C GLY A 64 5.57 -21.59 -6.21
N PRO A 65 5.10 -22.46 -7.10
CA PRO A 65 4.14 -23.49 -6.76
C PRO A 65 4.75 -24.64 -5.96
N ILE A 66 3.91 -25.31 -5.18
CA ILE A 66 4.22 -26.55 -4.47
C ILE A 66 3.46 -27.65 -5.22
N PRO A 67 4.14 -28.43 -6.10
CA PRO A 67 3.45 -29.46 -6.86
C PRO A 67 3.08 -30.67 -5.99
N GLU A 68 1.96 -31.28 -6.32
CA GLU A 68 1.45 -32.49 -5.69
C GLU A 68 0.90 -33.44 -6.78
N GLU A 69 0.62 -34.71 -6.42
CA GLU A 69 0.07 -35.68 -7.38
C GLU A 69 -1.30 -35.24 -7.91
N SER A 70 -2.17 -34.76 -7.01
CA SER A 70 -3.48 -34.22 -7.37
C SER A 70 -3.37 -32.73 -7.71
N PRO A 71 -3.88 -32.30 -8.88
CA PRO A 71 -3.89 -30.89 -9.24
C PRO A 71 -4.59 -30.00 -8.19
N CYS A 72 -5.62 -30.55 -7.52
CA CYS A 72 -6.36 -29.79 -6.50
C CYS A 72 -5.56 -29.55 -5.22
N ALA A 73 -4.48 -30.30 -5.02
CA ALA A 73 -3.60 -30.17 -3.85
C ALA A 73 -2.42 -29.23 -4.12
N TRP A 74 -2.23 -28.76 -5.34
CA TRP A 74 -1.19 -27.78 -5.65
C TRP A 74 -1.45 -26.48 -4.92
N GLU A 75 -0.40 -25.88 -4.38
CA GLU A 75 -0.46 -24.61 -3.67
C GLU A 75 0.66 -23.69 -4.14
N MET A 76 0.57 -22.44 -3.75
CA MET A 76 1.63 -21.45 -3.99
C MET A 76 2.37 -21.21 -2.68
N ARG A 77 3.70 -21.17 -2.73
CA ARG A 77 4.50 -20.68 -1.59
C ARG A 77 4.35 -19.19 -1.50
N TYR A 78 3.87 -18.71 -0.39
CA TYR A 78 3.75 -17.28 -0.19
C TYR A 78 3.83 -16.91 1.28
N LYS A 79 4.14 -15.64 1.50
CA LYS A 79 3.95 -14.96 2.77
C LYS A 79 3.16 -13.71 2.46
N SER A 80 2.11 -13.47 3.21
CA SER A 80 1.26 -12.29 2.99
C SER A 80 0.97 -11.58 4.30
N VAL A 81 0.70 -10.29 4.18
CA VAL A 81 0.27 -9.43 5.27
C VAL A 81 -0.94 -8.64 4.79
N ILE A 82 -1.95 -8.55 5.63
CA ILE A 82 -3.11 -7.72 5.38
C ILE A 82 -3.20 -6.68 6.49
N CYS A 83 -3.27 -5.41 6.11
CA CYS A 83 -3.44 -4.29 7.01
C CYS A 83 -4.83 -3.69 6.83
N PHE A 84 -5.48 -3.38 7.94
CA PHE A 84 -6.76 -2.66 7.94
C PHE A 84 -6.52 -1.31 8.57
N GLY A 85 -7.06 -0.27 7.98
CA GLY A 85 -6.87 1.07 8.50
C GLY A 85 -7.70 2.11 7.79
N ALA A 86 -7.38 3.36 8.04
CA ALA A 86 -8.08 4.50 7.44
C ALA A 86 -7.10 5.40 6.71
N ALA A 87 -7.52 5.86 5.54
CA ALA A 87 -6.75 6.75 4.69
C ALA A 87 -6.97 8.21 5.11
N VAL A 88 -5.87 8.96 5.15
CA VAL A 88 -5.87 10.40 5.43
C VAL A 88 -5.14 11.09 4.29
N PHE A 89 -5.77 12.09 3.69
CA PHE A 89 -5.12 12.94 2.69
C PHE A 89 -4.22 13.95 3.39
N LEU A 90 -2.93 13.92 3.09
CA LEU A 90 -1.97 14.85 3.67
C LEU A 90 -2.04 16.19 2.95
N THR A 91 -2.13 17.29 3.71
CA THR A 91 -2.21 18.65 3.16
C THR A 91 -0.98 19.50 3.51
N ASN A 92 -0.28 19.14 4.57
CA ASN A 92 0.93 19.84 5.02
C ASN A 92 2.13 19.40 4.14
N ASN A 93 2.87 20.37 3.61
CA ASN A 93 3.99 20.09 2.71
C ASN A 93 5.13 19.31 3.39
N ASP A 94 5.41 19.55 4.66
CA ASP A 94 6.45 18.80 5.38
C ASP A 94 6.06 17.33 5.54
N GLU A 95 4.78 17.06 5.84
CA GLU A 95 4.28 15.68 5.92
C GLU A 95 4.29 15.00 4.55
N LYS A 96 3.91 15.71 3.48
CA LYS A 96 3.98 15.20 2.11
C LYS A 96 5.42 14.82 1.72
N LYS A 97 6.39 15.68 2.06
CA LYS A 97 7.81 15.42 1.78
C LYS A 97 8.27 14.15 2.48
N LYS A 98 7.98 14.01 3.76
CA LYS A 98 8.34 12.81 4.54
C LYS A 98 7.74 11.55 3.95
N ALA A 99 6.47 11.61 3.56
CA ALA A 99 5.78 10.48 2.96
C ALA A 99 6.43 10.08 1.63
N LEU A 100 6.74 11.04 0.77
CA LEU A 100 7.38 10.80 -0.52
C LEU A 100 8.80 10.27 -0.34
N GLU A 101 9.55 10.77 0.64
CA GLU A 101 10.87 10.24 0.99
C GLU A 101 10.77 8.79 1.45
N CYS A 102 9.77 8.45 2.25
CA CYS A 102 9.53 7.09 2.69
C CYS A 102 9.27 6.14 1.51
N ILE A 103 8.50 6.60 0.52
CA ILE A 103 8.26 5.83 -0.71
C ILE A 103 9.56 5.63 -1.49
N LEU A 104 10.35 6.69 -1.66
CA LEU A 104 11.65 6.60 -2.35
C LEU A 104 12.60 5.62 -1.65
N ASP A 105 12.67 5.69 -0.33
CA ASP A 105 13.50 4.78 0.47
C ASP A 105 13.11 3.31 0.27
N HIS A 106 11.82 3.04 0.16
CA HIS A 106 11.33 1.68 -0.06
C HIS A 106 11.90 1.07 -1.36
N TYR A 107 12.08 1.88 -2.39
CA TYR A 107 12.58 1.44 -3.69
C TYR A 107 14.09 1.70 -3.88
N GLY A 108 14.78 2.12 -2.82
CA GLY A 108 16.22 2.38 -2.87
C GLY A 108 16.60 3.56 -3.75
N ALA A 109 15.68 4.49 -3.97
CA ALA A 109 15.94 5.68 -4.77
C ALA A 109 16.70 6.73 -3.94
N ASP A 110 17.50 7.56 -4.65
CA ASP A 110 18.22 8.66 -4.02
C ASP A 110 17.26 9.74 -3.52
N PRO A 111 17.65 10.49 -2.48
CA PRO A 111 16.86 11.62 -2.02
C PRO A 111 16.59 12.63 -3.16
N TYR A 112 15.39 13.18 -3.17
CA TYR A 112 14.95 14.12 -4.18
C TYR A 112 14.46 15.42 -3.54
N PRO A 113 14.91 16.60 -4.03
CA PRO A 113 14.46 17.88 -3.48
C PRO A 113 13.07 18.23 -4.04
N PHE A 114 12.02 17.98 -3.26
CA PHE A 114 10.66 18.28 -3.68
C PHE A 114 10.39 19.80 -3.61
N LEU A 115 9.94 20.37 -4.73
CA LEU A 115 9.56 21.77 -4.81
C LEU A 115 8.09 21.92 -4.39
N GLU A 116 7.74 23.03 -3.76
CA GLU A 116 6.36 23.29 -3.34
C GLU A 116 5.35 23.23 -4.49
N ALA A 117 5.74 23.73 -5.66
CA ALA A 117 4.90 23.66 -6.86
C ALA A 117 4.59 22.22 -7.27
N SER A 118 5.56 21.31 -7.13
CA SER A 118 5.37 19.89 -7.42
C SER A 118 4.50 19.21 -6.37
N LEU A 119 4.67 19.56 -5.11
CA LEU A 119 3.87 19.01 -4.01
C LEU A 119 2.39 19.38 -4.13
N ALA A 120 2.09 20.56 -4.65
CA ALA A 120 0.71 20.99 -4.86
C ALA A 120 -0.04 20.15 -5.91
N LYS A 121 0.69 19.48 -6.81
CA LYS A 121 0.13 18.68 -7.92
C LYS A 121 0.00 17.20 -7.62
N VAL A 122 0.51 16.75 -6.48
CA VAL A 122 0.46 15.34 -6.10
C VAL A 122 -0.43 15.15 -4.89
N CYS A 123 -1.26 14.10 -4.93
CA CYS A 123 -2.05 13.68 -3.79
C CYS A 123 -1.23 12.66 -3.00
N VAL A 124 -1.03 12.91 -1.73
CA VAL A 124 -0.30 12.01 -0.84
C VAL A 124 -1.24 11.53 0.25
N ILE A 125 -1.26 10.23 0.43
CA ILE A 125 -2.19 9.56 1.33
C ILE A 125 -1.41 8.78 2.37
N ARG A 126 -1.77 8.95 3.63
CA ARG A 126 -1.29 8.15 4.74
C ARG A 126 -2.38 7.20 5.18
N ILE A 127 -2.04 5.93 5.32
CA ILE A 127 -2.94 4.94 5.87
C ILE A 127 -2.44 4.58 7.26
N ASN A 128 -3.24 4.91 8.27
CA ASN A 128 -2.95 4.54 9.65
C ASN A 128 -3.43 3.11 9.87
N ILE A 129 -2.51 2.21 10.24
CA ILE A 129 -2.84 0.80 10.42
C ILE A 129 -3.47 0.58 11.78
N ASP A 130 -4.71 0.06 11.79
CA ASP A 130 -5.43 -0.29 13.02
C ASP A 130 -5.24 -1.75 13.40
N ARG A 131 -5.13 -2.62 12.38
CA ARG A 131 -5.00 -4.07 12.59
C ARG A 131 -4.17 -4.67 11.48
N ILE A 132 -3.34 -5.64 11.84
CA ILE A 132 -2.46 -6.34 10.90
C ILE A 132 -2.55 -7.84 11.13
N THR A 133 -2.66 -8.60 10.05
CA THR A 133 -2.65 -10.06 10.07
C THR A 133 -1.65 -10.60 9.06
N GLY A 134 -1.08 -11.76 9.35
CA GLY A 134 -0.14 -12.40 8.45
C GLY A 134 -0.51 -13.84 8.18
N LYS A 135 -0.12 -14.33 6.99
CA LYS A 135 -0.31 -15.71 6.59
C LYS A 135 0.90 -16.20 5.80
N LYS A 136 1.21 -17.49 5.98
CA LYS A 136 2.32 -18.15 5.31
C LYS A 136 1.85 -19.50 4.78
N CYS A 137 2.25 -19.85 3.57
CA CYS A 137 2.05 -21.15 2.97
C CYS A 137 3.40 -21.67 2.44
N GLY A 138 3.78 -22.87 2.90
CA GLY A 138 5.04 -23.48 2.50
C GLY A 138 6.23 -23.12 3.40
#